data_49b8b29ee53d6306800669b40387cf4a
#
_entry.id   49b8b29ee53d6306800669b40387cf4a
#
_cell.length_a   1.000
_cell.length_b   1.000
_cell.length_c   1.000
_cell.angle_alpha   90.00
_cell.angle_beta   90.00
_cell.angle_gamma   90.00
#
_symmetry.space_group_name_H-M   'P 1'
#
loop_
_entity.id
_entity.type
_entity.pdbx_description
1 polymer ?
#
loop_
_entity_poly.entity_id
_entity_poly.type
_entity_poly.pdbx_seq_one_letter_code
_entity_poly.pdbx_strand_id
1 'polypeptide(L)'
;MRPPLPRLHAITDERIARRRDLDAVARALAEGGGSDFAFHARGRELTGLEHYYLALQLSNLPSFLFINDRLDIALAVPAAGVQLGSSSLPVAAARALNPRWWIGRSVHDLAEAEAASAEGADYLVVGPVYVTASHPSRRPLGLEQLRRITAAAGDVPVIAIGGITVNQVRDLRTAGAYGIAAIRAFWDDAEPAQTVRRMREEWVA
;
A
#
# COMPACT_ATOMS: atom_id res chain seq x y z
N MET A 1 15.27 13.93 7.78
CA MET A 1 14.69 13.75 6.44
C MET A 1 14.00 12.37 6.41
N ARG A 2 12.78 12.26 5.86
CA ARG A 2 12.13 10.95 5.68
C ARG A 2 12.86 10.19 4.55
N PRO A 3 13.01 8.85 4.65
CA PRO A 3 13.52 8.05 3.53
C PRO A 3 12.55 8.12 2.35
N PRO A 4 12.97 7.79 1.11
CA PRO A 4 12.09 7.75 -0.04
C PRO A 4 10.88 6.84 0.18
N LEU A 5 9.71 7.19 -0.39
CA LEU A 5 8.54 6.33 -0.37
C LEU A 5 8.85 5.05 -1.18
N PRO A 6 8.65 3.85 -0.65
CA PRO A 6 8.80 2.62 -1.42
C PRO A 6 7.82 2.55 -2.60
N ARG A 7 8.17 1.80 -3.66
CA ARG A 7 7.31 1.60 -4.83
C ARG A 7 6.44 0.36 -4.74
N LEU A 8 6.85 -0.64 -3.97
CA LEU A 8 6.15 -1.92 -3.87
C LEU A 8 5.54 -2.08 -2.48
N HIS A 9 4.22 -2.21 -2.41
CA HIS A 9 3.48 -2.24 -1.16
C HIS A 9 2.67 -3.54 -1.03
N ALA A 10 3.05 -4.43 -0.11
CA ALA A 10 2.29 -5.64 0.23
C ALA A 10 1.28 -5.36 1.33
N ILE A 11 0.01 -5.43 1.00
CA ILE A 11 -1.08 -5.17 1.95
C ILE A 11 -1.60 -6.49 2.51
N THR A 12 -1.82 -6.57 3.82
CA THR A 12 -2.47 -7.72 4.45
C THR A 12 -4.00 -7.56 4.45
N ASP A 13 -4.69 -8.67 4.65
CA ASP A 13 -6.09 -8.78 5.03
C ASP A 13 -6.22 -9.73 6.22
N GLU A 14 -7.43 -9.97 6.71
CA GLU A 14 -7.70 -10.87 7.85
C GLU A 14 -7.21 -12.30 7.59
N ARG A 15 -7.35 -12.77 6.35
CA ARG A 15 -6.91 -14.11 5.93
C ARG A 15 -5.38 -14.23 6.03
N ILE A 16 -4.66 -13.21 5.55
CA ILE A 16 -3.20 -13.15 5.60
C ILE A 16 -2.72 -13.01 7.03
N ALA A 17 -3.33 -12.14 7.83
CA ALA A 17 -2.96 -11.93 9.23
C ALA A 17 -3.04 -13.20 10.08
N ARG A 18 -3.91 -14.15 9.70
CA ARG A 18 -4.13 -15.42 10.42
C ARG A 18 -3.41 -16.62 9.78
N ARG A 19 -2.55 -16.40 8.79
CA ARG A 19 -1.76 -17.49 8.17
C ARG A 19 -0.72 -18.02 9.13
N ARG A 20 -0.52 -19.34 9.13
CA ARG A 20 0.53 -19.99 9.93
C ARG A 20 1.94 -19.72 9.40
N ASP A 21 2.07 -19.47 8.10
CA ASP A 21 3.33 -19.21 7.37
C ASP A 21 3.58 -17.74 7.11
N LEU A 22 2.83 -16.83 7.79
CA LEU A 22 2.94 -15.37 7.60
C LEU A 22 4.40 -14.88 7.68
N ASP A 23 5.14 -15.32 8.70
CA ASP A 23 6.53 -14.87 8.91
C ASP A 23 7.45 -15.31 7.76
N ALA A 24 7.34 -16.55 7.30
CA ALA A 24 8.16 -17.09 6.20
C ALA A 24 7.88 -16.36 4.89
N VAL A 25 6.61 -16.14 4.56
CA VAL A 25 6.22 -15.40 3.34
C VAL A 25 6.63 -13.93 3.44
N ALA A 26 6.43 -13.27 4.58
CA ALA A 26 6.82 -11.89 4.77
C ALA A 26 8.34 -11.69 4.65
N ARG A 27 9.17 -12.59 5.21
CA ARG A 27 10.63 -12.58 5.01
C ARG A 27 11.00 -12.69 3.55
N ALA A 28 10.43 -13.64 2.82
CA ALA A 28 10.69 -13.82 1.39
C ALA A 28 10.31 -12.57 0.58
N LEU A 29 9.18 -11.94 0.89
CA LEU A 29 8.76 -10.68 0.27
C LEU A 29 9.75 -9.54 0.56
N ALA A 30 10.18 -9.37 1.82
CA ALA A 30 11.15 -8.35 2.21
C ALA A 30 12.51 -8.55 1.51
N GLU A 31 13.00 -9.78 1.43
CA GLU A 31 14.23 -10.13 0.71
C GLU A 31 14.13 -9.81 -0.80
N GLY A 32 12.99 -10.13 -1.43
CA GLY A 32 12.75 -9.82 -2.84
C GLY A 32 12.68 -8.32 -3.13
N GLY A 33 12.08 -7.56 -2.21
CA GLY A 33 11.79 -6.14 -2.37
C GLY A 33 12.93 -5.21 -1.99
N GLY A 34 13.74 -5.58 -1.01
CA GLY A 34 14.83 -4.76 -0.50
C GLY A 34 14.34 -3.43 0.06
N SER A 35 15.10 -2.36 -0.18
CA SER A 35 14.77 -1.01 0.34
C SER A 35 13.60 -0.33 -0.36
N ASP A 36 13.08 -0.88 -1.44
CA ASP A 36 11.95 -0.33 -2.21
C ASP A 36 10.62 -1.05 -1.90
N PHE A 37 10.54 -1.67 -0.72
CA PHE A 37 9.43 -2.51 -0.32
C PHE A 37 8.80 -2.09 1.02
N ALA A 38 7.48 -2.17 1.08
CA ALA A 38 6.72 -1.85 2.27
C ALA A 38 5.64 -2.89 2.56
N PHE A 39 5.41 -3.15 3.84
CA PHE A 39 4.22 -3.84 4.33
C PHE A 39 3.17 -2.85 4.79
N HIS A 40 1.91 -3.20 4.57
CA HIS A 40 0.76 -2.56 5.20
C HIS A 40 0.08 -3.54 6.15
N ALA A 41 0.17 -3.29 7.44
CA ALA A 41 -0.63 -4.02 8.43
C ALA A 41 -2.08 -3.53 8.35
N ARG A 42 -2.94 -4.39 7.80
CA ARG A 42 -4.35 -4.11 7.57
C ARG A 42 -5.20 -5.34 7.83
N GLY A 43 -6.34 -5.12 8.49
CA GLY A 43 -7.38 -6.12 8.69
C GLY A 43 -8.58 -5.44 9.36
N ARG A 44 -9.71 -5.36 8.65
CA ARG A 44 -10.91 -4.64 9.12
C ARG A 44 -11.60 -5.34 10.28
N GLU A 45 -11.49 -6.67 10.33
CA GLU A 45 -12.10 -7.53 11.34
C GLU A 45 -11.10 -7.99 12.42
N LEU A 46 -9.87 -7.48 12.39
CA LEU A 46 -8.90 -7.75 13.43
C LEU A 46 -9.26 -6.96 14.69
N THR A 47 -9.18 -7.62 15.83
CA THR A 47 -9.18 -6.92 17.11
C THR A 47 -7.96 -6.01 17.23
N GLY A 48 -8.00 -5.04 18.15
CA GLY A 48 -6.84 -4.17 18.39
C GLY A 48 -5.57 -4.95 18.71
N LEU A 49 -5.69 -6.01 19.50
CA LEU A 49 -4.56 -6.86 19.88
C LEU A 49 -4.01 -7.68 18.71
N GLU A 50 -4.88 -8.29 17.90
CA GLU A 50 -4.45 -9.00 16.68
C GLU A 50 -3.73 -8.08 15.71
N HIS A 51 -4.27 -6.87 15.49
CA HIS A 51 -3.65 -5.89 14.60
C HIS A 51 -2.30 -5.40 15.13
N TYR A 52 -2.20 -5.18 16.44
CA TYR A 52 -0.94 -4.83 17.08
C TYR A 52 0.13 -5.92 16.90
N TYR A 53 -0.21 -7.20 17.13
CA TYR A 53 0.74 -8.29 16.93
C TYR A 53 1.15 -8.49 15.48
N LEU A 54 0.22 -8.33 14.53
CA LEU A 54 0.53 -8.31 13.10
C LEU A 54 1.55 -7.18 12.79
N ALA A 55 1.28 -5.97 13.26
CA ALA A 55 2.16 -4.83 13.05
C ALA A 55 3.55 -5.04 13.67
N LEU A 56 3.59 -5.56 14.90
CA LEU A 56 4.84 -5.86 15.60
C LEU A 56 5.66 -6.94 14.86
N GLN A 57 5.02 -7.99 14.35
CA GLN A 57 5.69 -9.04 13.57
C GLN A 57 6.30 -8.47 12.29
N LEU A 58 5.54 -7.67 11.53
CA LEU A 58 6.02 -7.06 10.28
C LEU A 58 7.11 -6.00 10.53
N SER A 59 7.08 -5.29 11.67
CA SER A 59 8.08 -4.28 12.01
C SER A 59 9.48 -4.85 12.27
N ASN A 60 9.60 -6.14 12.53
CA ASN A 60 10.89 -6.82 12.73
C ASN A 60 11.59 -7.20 11.40
N LEU A 61 10.97 -6.90 10.26
CA LEU A 61 11.54 -7.20 8.94
C LEU A 61 12.29 -5.97 8.38
N PRO A 62 13.31 -6.18 7.53
CA PRO A 62 14.09 -5.10 6.93
C PRO A 62 13.31 -4.42 5.79
N SER A 63 12.17 -3.82 6.11
CA SER A 63 11.25 -3.16 5.18
C SER A 63 10.49 -2.05 5.87
N PHE A 64 9.84 -1.19 5.09
CA PHE A 64 8.97 -0.17 5.67
C PHE A 64 7.65 -0.77 6.17
N LEU A 65 7.14 -0.25 7.28
CA LEU A 65 5.84 -0.63 7.81
C LEU A 65 4.89 0.56 7.77
N PHE A 66 3.73 0.35 7.18
CA PHE A 66 2.59 1.26 7.21
C PHE A 66 1.43 0.60 7.97
N ILE A 67 0.71 1.39 8.76
CA ILE A 67 -0.47 0.93 9.49
C ILE A 67 -1.73 1.51 8.82
N ASN A 68 -2.68 0.65 8.48
CA ASN A 68 -3.95 1.11 7.93
C ASN A 68 -4.93 1.48 9.06
N ASP A 69 -5.48 2.70 8.98
CA ASP A 69 -6.58 3.23 9.78
C ASP A 69 -6.34 3.36 11.31
N ARG A 70 -5.48 2.53 11.89
CA ARG A 70 -5.24 2.42 13.34
C ARG A 70 -4.03 3.27 13.77
N LEU A 71 -4.27 4.58 13.97
CA LEU A 71 -3.21 5.53 14.38
C LEU A 71 -2.65 5.23 15.77
N ASP A 72 -3.45 4.66 16.66
CA ASP A 72 -3.04 4.17 17.97
C ASP A 72 -1.98 3.05 17.87
N ILE A 73 -2.17 2.11 16.95
CA ILE A 73 -1.19 1.04 16.69
C ILE A 73 0.06 1.63 16.03
N ALA A 74 -0.11 2.58 15.09
CA ALA A 74 1.03 3.24 14.47
C ALA A 74 1.93 4.01 15.44
N LEU A 75 1.37 4.50 16.56
CA LEU A 75 2.13 5.11 17.66
C LEU A 75 2.84 4.07 18.54
N ALA A 76 2.32 2.84 18.60
CA ALA A 76 2.84 1.78 19.45
C ALA A 76 3.93 0.91 18.80
N VAL A 77 4.17 1.06 17.49
CA VAL A 77 5.18 0.31 16.73
C VAL A 77 6.06 1.26 15.91
N PRO A 78 7.26 0.83 15.43
CA PRO A 78 8.11 1.66 14.57
C PRO A 78 7.53 1.79 13.14
N ALA A 79 6.35 2.42 12.99
CA ALA A 79 5.72 2.64 11.71
C ALA A 79 6.39 3.78 10.93
N ALA A 80 6.69 3.54 9.65
CA ALA A 80 7.15 4.57 8.71
C ALA A 80 6.03 5.53 8.29
N GLY A 81 4.78 5.06 8.36
CA GLY A 81 3.63 5.86 7.98
C GLY A 81 2.30 5.17 8.24
N VAL A 82 1.26 5.83 7.78
CA VAL A 82 -0.13 5.38 7.91
C VAL A 82 -0.86 5.48 6.56
N GLN A 83 -1.80 4.57 6.35
CA GLN A 83 -2.70 4.58 5.20
C GLN A 83 -4.12 4.81 5.69
N LEU A 84 -4.73 5.89 5.25
CA LEU A 84 -6.07 6.32 5.66
C LEU A 84 -7.10 5.95 4.59
N GLY A 85 -8.14 5.25 5.01
CA GLY A 85 -9.31 4.94 4.19
C GLY A 85 -10.37 6.06 4.23
N SER A 86 -11.49 5.88 3.54
CA SER A 86 -12.59 6.88 3.48
C SER A 86 -13.25 7.15 4.84
N SER A 87 -13.22 6.19 5.77
CA SER A 87 -13.79 6.32 7.13
C SER A 87 -12.73 6.65 8.19
N SER A 88 -11.49 6.87 7.80
CA SER A 88 -10.41 7.22 8.73
C SER A 88 -10.44 8.69 9.13
N LEU A 89 -9.61 9.06 10.11
CA LEU A 89 -9.41 10.44 10.49
C LEU A 89 -8.85 11.27 9.30
N PRO A 90 -9.06 12.60 9.30
CA PRO A 90 -8.46 13.50 8.31
C PRO A 90 -6.93 13.45 8.35
N VAL A 91 -6.29 13.77 7.23
CA VAL A 91 -4.82 13.84 7.09
C VAL A 91 -4.21 14.76 8.15
N ALA A 92 -4.81 15.91 8.40
CA ALA A 92 -4.33 16.88 9.40
C ALA A 92 -4.28 16.27 10.83
N ALA A 93 -5.26 15.45 11.20
CA ALA A 93 -5.27 14.78 12.51
C ALA A 93 -4.14 13.76 12.65
N ALA A 94 -3.88 12.96 11.61
CA ALA A 94 -2.75 12.03 11.59
C ALA A 94 -1.41 12.79 11.61
N ARG A 95 -1.29 13.89 10.89
CA ARG A 95 -0.10 14.77 10.88
C ARG A 95 0.21 15.37 12.24
N ALA A 96 -0.83 15.75 12.99
CA ALA A 96 -0.68 16.28 14.34
C ALA A 96 -0.14 15.24 15.33
N LEU A 97 -0.47 13.95 15.15
CA LEU A 97 0.04 12.86 15.98
C LEU A 97 1.53 12.59 15.73
N ASN A 98 1.93 12.56 14.46
CA ASN A 98 3.34 12.38 14.12
C ASN A 98 3.67 13.04 12.76
N PRO A 99 4.34 14.18 12.73
CA PRO A 99 4.68 14.91 11.52
C PRO A 99 5.71 14.18 10.63
N ARG A 100 6.36 13.13 11.13
CA ARG A 100 7.36 12.36 10.37
C ARG A 100 6.78 11.19 9.59
N TRP A 101 5.53 10.81 9.84
CA TRP A 101 4.90 9.73 9.08
C TRP A 101 4.70 10.10 7.61
N TRP A 102 4.83 9.13 6.74
CA TRP A 102 4.19 9.12 5.44
C TRP A 102 2.68 8.92 5.63
N ILE A 103 1.86 9.84 5.18
CA ILE A 103 0.41 9.75 5.31
C ILE A 103 -0.21 9.56 3.94
N GLY A 104 -0.70 8.35 3.68
CA GLY A 104 -1.39 7.99 2.46
C GLY A 104 -2.89 8.10 2.58
N ARG A 105 -3.56 8.38 1.45
CA ARG A 105 -5.02 8.40 1.35
C ARG A 105 -5.48 7.42 0.27
N SER A 106 -6.51 6.59 0.59
CA SER A 106 -7.16 5.74 -0.40
C SER A 106 -8.18 6.56 -1.20
N VAL A 107 -8.10 6.49 -2.52
CA VAL A 107 -8.97 7.24 -3.44
C VAL A 107 -9.46 6.36 -4.58
N HIS A 108 -10.65 6.64 -5.09
CA HIS A 108 -11.36 5.80 -6.03
C HIS A 108 -11.82 6.55 -7.29
N ASP A 109 -11.67 7.86 -7.30
CA ASP A 109 -11.98 8.72 -8.45
C ASP A 109 -11.12 9.99 -8.43
N LEU A 110 -11.32 10.83 -9.44
CA LEU A 110 -10.56 12.07 -9.61
C LEU A 110 -10.84 13.08 -8.49
N ALA A 111 -12.11 13.24 -8.11
CA ALA A 111 -12.50 14.21 -7.09
C ALA A 111 -11.91 13.85 -5.70
N GLU A 112 -11.94 12.57 -5.34
CA GLU A 112 -11.29 12.08 -4.12
C GLU A 112 -9.75 12.31 -4.15
N ALA A 113 -9.12 12.15 -5.32
CA ALA A 113 -7.68 12.38 -5.45
C ALA A 113 -7.31 13.85 -5.30
N GLU A 114 -8.06 14.76 -5.93
CA GLU A 114 -7.88 16.20 -5.78
C GLU A 114 -8.09 16.66 -4.34
N ALA A 115 -9.15 16.17 -3.68
CA ALA A 115 -9.43 16.48 -2.28
C ALA A 115 -8.31 15.97 -1.36
N ALA A 116 -7.85 14.74 -1.53
CA ALA A 116 -6.80 14.16 -0.71
C ALA A 116 -5.45 14.88 -0.88
N SER A 117 -5.13 15.30 -2.11
CA SER A 117 -3.94 16.11 -2.38
C SER A 117 -4.03 17.48 -1.71
N ALA A 118 -5.20 18.13 -1.78
CA ALA A 118 -5.45 19.42 -1.11
C ALA A 118 -5.41 19.31 0.43
N GLU A 119 -5.81 18.15 1.00
CA GLU A 119 -5.68 17.86 2.44
C GLU A 119 -4.22 17.65 2.89
N GLY A 120 -3.26 17.57 1.97
CA GLY A 120 -1.84 17.39 2.25
C GLY A 120 -1.44 15.92 2.48
N ALA A 121 -2.12 14.97 1.83
CA ALA A 121 -1.66 13.59 1.77
C ALA A 121 -0.27 13.51 1.12
N ASP A 122 0.61 12.70 1.68
CA ASP A 122 1.98 12.53 1.13
C ASP A 122 1.99 11.58 -0.07
N TYR A 123 1.00 10.70 -0.19
CA TYR A 123 0.80 9.79 -1.32
C TYR A 123 -0.65 9.31 -1.40
N LEU A 124 -1.06 8.85 -2.58
CA LEU A 124 -2.39 8.32 -2.83
C LEU A 124 -2.31 6.83 -3.15
N VAL A 125 -3.26 6.04 -2.63
CA VAL A 125 -3.49 4.65 -3.07
C VAL A 125 -4.76 4.63 -3.91
N VAL A 126 -4.59 4.40 -5.22
CA VAL A 126 -5.64 4.55 -6.24
C VAL A 126 -6.12 3.19 -6.73
N GLY A 127 -7.41 2.92 -6.62
CA GLY A 127 -7.97 1.68 -7.14
C GLY A 127 -9.42 1.37 -6.78
N PRO A 128 -9.89 0.20 -7.25
CA PRO A 128 -9.14 -0.84 -7.98
C PRO A 128 -8.91 -0.48 -9.46
N VAL A 129 -7.67 -0.65 -9.95
CA VAL A 129 -7.36 -0.38 -11.36
C VAL A 129 -7.86 -1.50 -12.27
N TYR A 130 -7.71 -2.75 -11.86
CA TYR A 130 -8.22 -3.93 -12.57
C TYR A 130 -9.23 -4.69 -11.71
N VAL A 131 -9.94 -5.63 -12.31
CA VAL A 131 -10.85 -6.53 -11.59
C VAL A 131 -10.09 -7.26 -10.47
N THR A 132 -10.65 -7.24 -9.27
CA THR A 132 -10.01 -7.86 -8.10
C THR A 132 -11.03 -8.58 -7.22
N ALA A 133 -10.64 -9.74 -6.72
CA ALA A 133 -11.48 -10.50 -5.81
C ALA A 133 -11.61 -9.86 -4.41
N SER A 134 -10.75 -8.93 -4.05
CA SER A 134 -10.87 -8.18 -2.78
C SER A 134 -12.04 -7.17 -2.79
N HIS A 135 -12.50 -6.74 -3.98
CA HIS A 135 -13.64 -5.84 -4.16
C HIS A 135 -14.41 -6.24 -5.43
N PRO A 136 -15.08 -7.40 -5.44
CA PRO A 136 -15.67 -7.97 -6.66
C PRO A 136 -16.82 -7.13 -7.24
N SER A 137 -17.49 -6.34 -6.41
CA SER A 137 -18.60 -5.46 -6.81
C SER A 137 -18.16 -4.09 -7.33
N ARG A 138 -16.89 -3.70 -7.15
CA ARG A 138 -16.40 -2.42 -7.64
C ARG A 138 -15.97 -2.51 -9.10
N ARG A 139 -16.49 -1.60 -9.92
CA ARG A 139 -16.03 -1.44 -11.30
C ARG A 139 -14.57 -0.97 -11.28
N PRO A 140 -13.66 -1.62 -12.03
CA PRO A 140 -12.28 -1.18 -12.14
C PRO A 140 -12.18 0.17 -12.84
N LEU A 141 -11.23 1.00 -12.39
CA LEU A 141 -10.95 2.32 -12.96
C LEU A 141 -10.37 2.24 -14.38
N GLY A 142 -9.53 1.24 -14.64
CA GLY A 142 -8.75 1.13 -15.87
C GLY A 142 -7.61 2.15 -15.95
N LEU A 143 -6.74 1.97 -16.94
CA LEU A 143 -5.53 2.78 -17.12
C LEU A 143 -5.83 4.24 -17.49
N GLU A 144 -6.92 4.50 -18.22
CA GLU A 144 -7.29 5.85 -18.61
C GLU A 144 -7.65 6.73 -17.42
N GLN A 145 -8.46 6.21 -16.50
CA GLN A 145 -8.77 6.94 -15.27
C GLN A 145 -7.54 7.08 -14.36
N LEU A 146 -6.69 6.05 -14.31
CA LEU A 146 -5.43 6.15 -13.57
C LEU A 146 -4.57 7.30 -14.11
N ARG A 147 -4.40 7.45 -15.44
CA ARG A 147 -3.66 8.57 -16.05
C ARG A 147 -4.22 9.93 -15.66
N ARG A 148 -5.55 10.07 -15.66
CA ARG A 148 -6.20 11.33 -15.25
C ARG A 148 -5.92 11.66 -13.79
N ILE A 149 -6.00 10.65 -12.91
CA ILE A 149 -5.74 10.81 -11.48
C ILE A 149 -4.27 11.15 -11.25
N THR A 150 -3.32 10.44 -11.89
CA THR A 150 -1.89 10.74 -11.75
C THR A 150 -1.53 12.15 -12.24
N ALA A 151 -2.14 12.60 -13.34
CA ALA A 151 -1.95 13.95 -13.83
C ALA A 151 -2.50 15.02 -12.86
N ALA A 152 -3.66 14.78 -12.26
CA ALA A 152 -4.27 15.70 -11.30
C ALA A 152 -3.58 15.72 -9.93
N ALA A 153 -2.99 14.59 -9.53
CA ALA A 153 -2.22 14.50 -8.29
C ALA A 153 -0.91 15.32 -8.32
N GLY A 154 -0.44 15.70 -9.50
CA GLY A 154 0.78 16.51 -9.66
C GLY A 154 2.00 15.80 -9.07
N ASP A 155 2.65 16.44 -8.08
CA ASP A 155 3.83 15.88 -7.42
C ASP A 155 3.51 14.84 -6.32
N VAL A 156 2.23 14.60 -6.01
CA VAL A 156 1.84 13.60 -5.00
C VAL A 156 1.96 12.20 -5.59
N PRO A 157 2.83 11.32 -5.06
CA PRO A 157 3.02 9.96 -5.57
C PRO A 157 1.73 9.14 -5.56
N VAL A 158 1.45 8.47 -6.66
CA VAL A 158 0.28 7.59 -6.82
C VAL A 158 0.72 6.13 -6.80
N ILE A 159 0.22 5.37 -5.85
CA ILE A 159 0.39 3.91 -5.75
C ILE A 159 -0.87 3.25 -6.32
N ALA A 160 -0.74 2.55 -7.43
CA ALA A 160 -1.86 1.83 -8.04
C ALA A 160 -2.16 0.53 -7.30
N ILE A 161 -3.45 0.19 -7.11
CA ILE A 161 -3.87 -1.06 -6.45
C ILE A 161 -5.02 -1.72 -7.18
N GLY A 162 -5.14 -3.04 -7.05
CA GLY A 162 -6.29 -3.85 -7.46
C GLY A 162 -6.07 -4.63 -8.73
N GLY A 163 -6.05 -5.97 -8.61
CA GLY A 163 -5.91 -6.90 -9.71
C GLY A 163 -4.56 -6.90 -10.43
N ILE A 164 -3.52 -6.38 -9.78
CA ILE A 164 -2.19 -6.19 -10.36
C ILE A 164 -1.39 -7.49 -10.30
N THR A 165 -0.75 -7.84 -11.41
CA THR A 165 0.25 -8.90 -11.54
C THR A 165 1.50 -8.34 -12.24
N VAL A 166 2.55 -9.13 -12.36
CA VAL A 166 3.82 -8.72 -13.01
C VAL A 166 3.58 -8.11 -14.41
N ASN A 167 2.67 -8.69 -15.18
CA ASN A 167 2.44 -8.28 -16.58
C ASN A 167 1.85 -6.87 -16.74
N GLN A 168 1.23 -6.31 -15.69
CA GLN A 168 0.64 -4.97 -15.74
C GLN A 168 1.57 -3.86 -15.22
N VAL A 169 2.71 -4.22 -14.64
CA VAL A 169 3.62 -3.25 -13.98
C VAL A 169 4.04 -2.14 -14.93
N ARG A 170 4.46 -2.49 -16.15
CA ARG A 170 4.88 -1.54 -17.19
C ARG A 170 3.76 -0.58 -17.60
N ASP A 171 2.54 -1.09 -17.78
CA ASP A 171 1.40 -0.27 -18.17
C ASP A 171 1.02 0.73 -17.07
N LEU A 172 1.08 0.31 -15.80
CA LEU A 172 0.83 1.17 -14.65
C LEU A 172 1.87 2.29 -14.54
N ARG A 173 3.15 1.96 -14.72
CA ARG A 173 4.22 2.96 -14.77
C ARG A 173 4.00 3.96 -15.92
N THR A 174 3.67 3.47 -17.11
CA THR A 174 3.37 4.31 -18.28
C THR A 174 2.12 5.19 -18.06
N ALA A 175 1.20 4.75 -17.21
CA ALA A 175 0.04 5.54 -16.79
C ALA A 175 0.38 6.60 -15.71
N GLY A 176 1.65 6.73 -15.32
CA GLY A 176 2.12 7.72 -14.35
C GLY A 176 2.09 7.27 -12.89
N ALA A 177 1.80 6.00 -12.60
CA ALA A 177 1.89 5.51 -11.23
C ALA A 177 3.34 5.60 -10.72
N TYR A 178 3.52 6.01 -9.47
CA TYR A 178 4.79 6.00 -8.77
C TYR A 178 5.18 4.60 -8.28
N GLY A 179 4.21 3.79 -7.94
CA GLY A 179 4.39 2.44 -7.42
C GLY A 179 3.12 1.62 -7.47
N ILE A 180 3.17 0.43 -6.93
CA ILE A 180 2.04 -0.51 -6.90
C ILE A 180 1.81 -1.07 -5.50
N ALA A 181 0.56 -1.40 -5.21
CA ALA A 181 0.17 -2.17 -4.05
C ALA A 181 -0.60 -3.43 -4.47
N ALA A 182 -0.32 -4.53 -3.81
CA ALA A 182 -1.01 -5.78 -4.06
C ALA A 182 -1.27 -6.56 -2.75
N ILE A 183 -2.30 -7.40 -2.78
CA ILE A 183 -2.59 -8.39 -1.75
C ILE A 183 -2.15 -9.75 -2.30
N ARG A 184 -2.99 -10.36 -3.13
CA ARG A 184 -2.82 -11.73 -3.59
C ARG A 184 -1.56 -11.98 -4.40
N ALA A 185 -1.18 -11.05 -5.27
CA ALA A 185 0.00 -11.20 -6.10
C ALA A 185 1.30 -11.34 -5.30
N PHE A 186 1.32 -10.86 -4.05
CA PHE A 186 2.45 -11.03 -3.14
C PHE A 186 2.25 -12.21 -2.18
N TRP A 187 1.10 -12.26 -1.52
CA TRP A 187 0.88 -13.18 -0.42
C TRP A 187 0.48 -14.60 -0.83
N ASP A 188 -0.10 -14.78 -2.01
CA ASP A 188 -0.60 -16.09 -2.49
C ASP A 188 0.30 -16.71 -3.57
N ASP A 189 1.42 -16.07 -3.89
CA ASP A 189 2.39 -16.59 -4.85
C ASP A 189 3.21 -17.74 -4.24
N ALA A 190 3.54 -18.72 -5.05
CA ALA A 190 4.38 -19.85 -4.63
C ALA A 190 5.84 -19.44 -4.42
N GLU A 191 6.29 -18.39 -5.14
CA GLU A 191 7.65 -17.85 -5.09
C GLU A 191 7.65 -16.34 -4.81
N PRO A 192 7.22 -15.90 -3.61
CA PRO A 192 6.94 -14.49 -3.32
C PRO A 192 8.17 -13.58 -3.52
N ALA A 193 9.36 -14.04 -3.15
CA ALA A 193 10.60 -13.29 -3.37
C ALA A 193 10.91 -13.06 -4.85
N GLN A 194 10.65 -14.05 -5.71
CA GLN A 194 10.88 -13.94 -7.14
C GLN A 194 9.87 -12.99 -7.79
N THR A 195 8.61 -13.10 -7.42
CA THR A 195 7.54 -12.23 -7.93
C THR A 195 7.80 -10.77 -7.60
N VAL A 196 8.22 -10.46 -6.36
CA VAL A 196 8.60 -9.10 -5.99
C VAL A 196 9.80 -8.60 -6.80
N ARG A 197 10.85 -9.44 -6.96
CA ARG A 197 12.02 -9.07 -7.79
C ARG A 197 11.62 -8.76 -9.23
N ARG A 198 10.78 -9.59 -9.85
CA ARG A 198 10.29 -9.37 -11.22
C ARG A 198 9.48 -8.08 -11.34
N MET A 199 8.59 -7.80 -10.38
CA MET A 199 7.83 -6.54 -10.38
C MET A 199 8.75 -5.31 -10.25
N ARG A 200 9.81 -5.41 -9.44
CA ARG A 200 10.81 -4.35 -9.30
C ARG A 200 11.62 -4.15 -10.58
N GLU A 201 12.03 -5.22 -11.23
CA GLU A 201 12.76 -5.18 -12.51
C GLU A 201 11.91 -4.54 -13.61
N GLU A 202 10.65 -4.95 -13.76
CA GLU A 202 9.70 -4.34 -14.71
C GLU A 202 9.41 -2.85 -14.39
N TRP A 203 9.58 -2.45 -13.13
CA TRP A 203 9.41 -1.06 -12.75
C TRP A 203 10.56 -0.17 -13.23
N VAL A 204 11.79 -0.67 -13.26
CA VAL A 204 12.99 0.12 -13.65
C VAL A 204 13.37 -0.06 -15.12
N ALA A 205 12.84 -1.08 -15.81
CA ALA A 205 13.07 -1.33 -17.23
C ALA A 205 12.37 -0.27 -18.12
#